data_038407650667025cfc31174d3e8b2770
#
_entry.id   038407650667025cfc31174d3e8b2770
#
_cell.length_a   1.000
_cell.length_b   1.000
_cell.length_c   1.000
_cell.angle_alpha   90.00
_cell.angle_beta   90.00
_cell.angle_gamma   90.00
#
_symmetry.space_group_name_H-M   'P 1'
#
loop_
_entity.id
_entity.type
_entity.pdbx_description
1 polymer ?
#
loop_
_entity_poly.entity_id
_entity_poly.type
_entity_poly.pdbx_seq_one_letter_code
_entity_poly.pdbx_strand_id
1 'polypeptide(L)'
;MADWTYQIIDQSGKERKGNIVAESEAEAKNKLKMDGNMVISLTKATALTKEISFSVGGKVKPRDLSVFCRQFTSMVNAGVTILDTLDMLSDQTENKVMAKAIRGVHAEIQKGETLSDGLKKYPNVFPDIMVSMVAAVEASGKIDVAFDRMSAHFEKSAKLNGMIKKAAVYPIIVVIVAIAVVIVMLVKVIPSYSEMFNDLGTELPGITKAVVAMSDFVTGYWYLSLIHISE
;
A
#
# COMPACT_ATOMS: atom_id res chain seq x y z
N MET A 1 27.75 10.75 7.89
CA MET A 1 27.01 9.48 8.14
C MET A 1 26.23 9.16 6.90
N ALA A 2 26.35 7.97 6.35
CA ALA A 2 25.62 7.52 5.17
C ALA A 2 24.66 6.39 5.55
N ASP A 3 23.46 6.35 4.92
CA ASP A 3 22.52 5.27 5.08
C ASP A 3 22.92 4.10 4.15
N TRP A 4 22.95 2.90 4.67
CA TRP A 4 23.29 1.67 3.95
C TRP A 4 22.12 0.70 4.02
N THR A 5 21.69 0.18 2.89
CA THR A 5 20.69 -0.90 2.82
C THR A 5 21.43 -2.23 2.84
N TYR A 6 21.03 -3.11 3.75
CA TYR A 6 21.65 -4.42 3.90
C TYR A 6 20.66 -5.56 3.67
N GLN A 7 21.17 -6.68 3.23
CA GLN A 7 20.52 -7.98 3.22
C GLN A 7 21.41 -8.97 3.97
N ILE A 8 20.84 -9.58 5.01
CA ILE A 8 21.54 -10.50 5.92
C ILE A 8 20.76 -11.80 6.08
N ILE A 9 21.46 -12.85 6.47
CA ILE A 9 20.86 -14.04 7.07
C ILE A 9 21.08 -13.94 8.58
N ASP A 10 19.99 -14.01 9.34
CA ASP A 10 20.04 -14.02 10.80
C ASP A 10 20.52 -15.39 11.33
N GLN A 11 20.77 -15.49 12.65
CA GLN A 11 21.18 -16.73 13.31
C GLN A 11 20.15 -17.87 13.18
N SER A 12 18.91 -17.57 12.80
CA SER A 12 17.83 -18.53 12.55
C SER A 12 17.78 -19.02 11.09
N GLY A 13 18.70 -18.56 10.22
CA GLY A 13 18.74 -18.92 8.81
C GLY A 13 17.75 -18.17 7.93
N LYS A 14 17.10 -17.10 8.44
CA LYS A 14 16.14 -16.31 7.68
C LYS A 14 16.79 -15.07 7.08
N GLU A 15 16.47 -14.82 5.81
CA GLU A 15 16.86 -13.56 5.16
C GLU A 15 16.12 -12.36 5.74
N ARG A 16 16.87 -11.31 6.09
CA ARG A 16 16.35 -10.02 6.53
C ARG A 16 16.97 -8.89 5.72
N LYS A 17 16.15 -7.90 5.39
CA LYS A 17 16.57 -6.65 4.75
C LYS A 17 16.31 -5.50 5.72
N GLY A 18 17.20 -4.52 5.74
CA GLY A 18 17.05 -3.34 6.59
C GLY A 18 18.02 -2.24 6.19
N ASN A 19 18.00 -1.15 6.93
CA ASN A 19 18.89 -0.02 6.75
C ASN A 19 19.75 0.16 8.01
N ILE A 20 21.00 0.53 7.82
CA ILE A 20 21.94 0.85 8.90
C ILE A 20 22.69 2.14 8.57
N VAL A 21 22.87 2.98 9.58
CA VAL A 21 23.63 4.22 9.45
C VAL A 21 25.09 3.94 9.85
N ALA A 22 26.00 4.21 8.92
CA ALA A 22 27.44 4.06 9.16
C ALA A 22 28.23 5.07 8.32
N GLU A 23 29.43 5.39 8.73
CA GLU A 23 30.29 6.32 7.99
C GLU A 23 30.95 5.65 6.77
N SER A 24 31.17 4.33 6.85
CA SER A 24 31.77 3.53 5.77
C SER A 24 31.09 2.17 5.62
N GLU A 25 31.27 1.56 4.44
CA GLU A 25 30.82 0.19 4.17
C GLU A 25 31.41 -0.83 5.14
N ALA A 26 32.70 -0.66 5.48
CA ALA A 26 33.41 -1.53 6.40
C ALA A 26 32.81 -1.47 7.82
N GLU A 27 32.43 -0.28 8.29
CA GLU A 27 31.78 -0.09 9.58
C GLU A 27 30.38 -0.72 9.60
N ALA A 28 29.58 -0.49 8.56
CA ALA A 28 28.25 -1.11 8.44
C ALA A 28 28.35 -2.64 8.47
N LYS A 29 29.30 -3.21 7.74
CA LYS A 29 29.53 -4.65 7.67
C LYS A 29 30.00 -5.23 9.01
N ASN A 30 30.85 -4.50 9.74
CA ASN A 30 31.32 -4.92 11.05
C ASN A 30 30.19 -4.90 12.09
N LYS A 31 29.36 -3.85 12.13
CA LYS A 31 28.20 -3.77 13.02
C LYS A 31 27.26 -4.96 12.80
N LEU A 32 26.91 -5.27 11.54
CA LEU A 32 26.03 -6.39 11.21
C LEU A 32 26.63 -7.76 11.57
N LYS A 33 27.96 -7.92 11.45
CA LYS A 33 28.66 -9.15 11.84
C LYS A 33 28.77 -9.31 13.35
N MET A 34 28.92 -8.23 14.12
CA MET A 34 28.95 -8.28 15.58
C MET A 34 27.63 -8.77 16.16
N ASP A 35 26.49 -8.50 15.47
CA ASP A 35 25.18 -9.02 15.82
C ASP A 35 24.97 -10.50 15.40
N GLY A 36 26.03 -11.18 14.93
CA GLY A 36 25.98 -12.59 14.55
C GLY A 36 25.29 -12.88 13.21
N ASN A 37 25.12 -11.87 12.37
CA ASN A 37 24.44 -12.01 11.08
C ASN A 37 25.42 -12.24 9.94
N MET A 38 25.02 -13.03 8.93
CA MET A 38 25.78 -13.19 7.69
C MET A 38 25.32 -12.16 6.67
N VAL A 39 26.21 -11.24 6.25
CA VAL A 39 25.88 -10.19 5.28
C VAL A 39 25.93 -10.75 3.86
N ILE A 40 24.80 -10.73 3.15
CA ILE A 40 24.68 -11.15 1.74
C ILE A 40 25.02 -9.98 0.82
N SER A 41 24.41 -8.82 1.05
CA SER A 41 24.66 -7.63 0.26
C SER A 41 24.59 -6.36 1.11
N LEU A 42 25.38 -5.35 0.74
CA LEU A 42 25.39 -4.04 1.37
C LEU A 42 25.55 -3.00 0.26
N THR A 43 24.59 -2.09 0.15
CA THR A 43 24.57 -1.04 -0.87
C THR A 43 24.31 0.32 -0.23
N LYS A 44 25.00 1.35 -0.71
CA LYS A 44 24.77 2.71 -0.24
C LYS A 44 23.36 3.17 -0.66
N ALA A 45 22.56 3.60 0.29
CA ALA A 45 21.21 4.08 0.00
C ALA A 45 21.29 5.36 -0.85
N THR A 46 20.83 5.31 -2.08
CA THR A 46 20.66 6.46 -2.95
C THR A 46 19.26 7.07 -2.73
N ALA A 47 19.06 8.35 -3.08
CA ALA A 47 17.78 9.05 -2.89
C ALA A 47 16.56 8.31 -3.47
N LEU A 48 16.77 7.47 -4.49
CA LEU A 48 15.76 6.60 -5.11
C LEU A 48 15.45 5.33 -4.30
N THR A 49 16.36 4.89 -3.42
CA THR A 49 16.17 3.70 -2.56
C THR A 49 15.60 4.05 -1.18
N LYS A 50 15.52 5.33 -0.83
CA LYS A 50 15.12 5.81 0.50
C LYS A 50 13.61 5.70 0.77
N GLU A 51 12.79 5.38 -0.23
CA GLU A 51 11.34 5.30 -0.09
C GLU A 51 10.71 3.93 -0.37
N ILE A 52 11.51 2.91 -0.65
CA ILE A 52 10.97 1.56 -0.79
C ILE A 52 11.36 0.73 0.45
N SER A 53 10.89 1.15 1.62
CA SER A 53 10.59 0.15 2.64
C SER A 53 9.40 -0.65 2.10
N PHE A 54 9.67 -1.73 1.38
CA PHE A 54 8.66 -2.76 1.12
C PHE A 54 8.22 -3.30 2.49
N SER A 55 7.27 -2.58 3.09
CA SER A 55 6.48 -3.12 4.17
C SER A 55 5.76 -4.33 3.57
N VAL A 56 6.31 -5.51 3.80
CA VAL A 56 5.64 -6.79 3.52
C VAL A 56 4.49 -6.95 4.52
N GLY A 57 3.53 -6.06 4.40
CA GLY A 57 2.30 -6.03 5.15
C GLY A 57 1.40 -5.04 4.42
N GLY A 58 0.30 -5.53 3.86
CA GLY A 58 -0.62 -4.70 3.07
C GLY A 58 -1.06 -3.45 3.84
N LYS A 59 -1.36 -2.38 3.11
CA LYS A 59 -1.92 -1.13 3.66
C LYS A 59 -3.08 -1.47 4.61
N VAL A 60 -3.09 -0.87 5.80
CA VAL A 60 -4.18 -1.03 6.77
C VAL A 60 -5.47 -0.50 6.16
N LYS A 61 -6.50 -1.32 6.18
CA LYS A 61 -7.81 -1.02 5.61
C LYS A 61 -8.76 -0.50 6.69
N PRO A 62 -9.79 0.28 6.35
CA PRO A 62 -10.81 0.70 7.33
C PRO A 62 -11.46 -0.47 8.06
N ARG A 63 -11.57 -1.64 7.40
CA ARG A 63 -12.08 -2.85 8.03
C ARG A 63 -11.20 -3.34 9.18
N ASP A 64 -9.88 -3.29 9.00
CA ASP A 64 -8.91 -3.73 10.01
C ASP A 64 -9.02 -2.83 11.26
N LEU A 65 -9.12 -1.50 11.04
CA LEU A 65 -9.33 -0.53 12.11
C LEU A 65 -10.68 -0.71 12.82
N SER A 66 -11.76 -1.01 12.09
CA SER A 66 -13.07 -1.28 12.69
C SER A 66 -13.03 -2.49 13.60
N VAL A 67 -12.40 -3.58 13.16
CA VAL A 67 -12.26 -4.82 13.96
C VAL A 67 -11.42 -4.55 15.21
N PHE A 68 -10.28 -3.87 15.04
CA PHE A 68 -9.41 -3.48 16.14
C PHE A 68 -10.16 -2.65 17.20
N CYS A 69 -10.85 -1.59 16.78
CA CYS A 69 -11.59 -0.75 17.70
C CYS A 69 -12.68 -1.52 18.44
N ARG A 70 -13.40 -2.41 17.75
CA ARG A 70 -14.45 -3.24 18.35
C ARG A 70 -13.90 -4.21 19.38
N GLN A 71 -12.80 -4.89 19.05
CA GLN A 71 -12.15 -5.81 19.97
C GLN A 71 -11.58 -5.07 21.19
N PHE A 72 -10.94 -3.92 20.97
CA PHE A 72 -10.44 -3.05 22.04
C PHE A 72 -11.55 -2.67 23.00
N THR A 73 -12.66 -2.13 22.49
CA THR A 73 -13.84 -1.77 23.33
C THR A 73 -14.36 -2.99 24.11
N SER A 74 -14.46 -4.14 23.48
CA SER A 74 -14.97 -5.34 24.13
C SER A 74 -14.08 -5.81 25.28
N MET A 75 -12.76 -5.75 25.10
CA MET A 75 -11.80 -6.16 26.15
C MET A 75 -11.78 -5.15 27.33
N VAL A 76 -11.76 -3.86 27.02
CA VAL A 76 -11.78 -2.82 28.06
C VAL A 76 -13.09 -2.86 28.85
N ASN A 77 -14.24 -3.06 28.19
CA ASN A 77 -15.53 -3.23 28.87
C ASN A 77 -15.60 -4.50 29.72
N ALA A 78 -14.82 -5.53 29.37
CA ALA A 78 -14.67 -6.72 30.20
C ALA A 78 -13.69 -6.54 31.39
N GLY A 79 -13.14 -5.33 31.58
CA GLY A 79 -12.22 -5.00 32.67
C GLY A 79 -10.75 -5.33 32.38
N VAL A 80 -10.40 -5.67 31.14
CA VAL A 80 -8.99 -5.89 30.76
C VAL A 80 -8.29 -4.54 30.69
N THR A 81 -7.05 -4.46 31.20
CA THR A 81 -6.27 -3.22 31.16
C THR A 81 -5.94 -2.82 29.71
N ILE A 82 -5.67 -1.53 29.46
CA ILE A 82 -5.30 -1.04 28.14
C ILE A 82 -4.02 -1.72 27.65
N LEU A 83 -3.05 -1.92 28.52
CA LEU A 83 -1.79 -2.60 28.19
C LEU A 83 -2.02 -4.04 27.76
N ASP A 84 -2.72 -4.82 28.56
CA ASP A 84 -3.01 -6.23 28.23
C ASP A 84 -3.85 -6.32 26.94
N THR A 85 -4.81 -5.40 26.76
CA THR A 85 -5.63 -5.33 25.56
C THR A 85 -4.77 -5.10 24.31
N LEU A 86 -3.82 -4.18 24.35
CA LEU A 86 -2.93 -3.90 23.22
C LEU A 86 -1.99 -5.09 22.93
N ASP A 87 -1.48 -5.73 23.98
CA ASP A 87 -0.62 -6.91 23.84
C ASP A 87 -1.37 -8.04 23.13
N MET A 88 -2.54 -8.44 23.65
CA MET A 88 -3.39 -9.47 23.05
C MET A 88 -3.80 -9.13 21.62
N LEU A 89 -4.18 -7.89 21.32
CA LEU A 89 -4.58 -7.46 19.98
C LEU A 89 -3.40 -7.43 19.01
N SER A 90 -2.18 -7.15 19.49
CA SER A 90 -0.99 -7.20 18.66
C SER A 90 -0.73 -8.59 18.11
N ASP A 91 -1.01 -9.61 18.90
CA ASP A 91 -0.80 -11.03 18.51
C ASP A 91 -1.96 -11.57 17.67
N GLN A 92 -3.19 -11.10 17.89
CA GLN A 92 -4.38 -11.51 17.13
C GLN A 92 -4.52 -10.80 15.77
N THR A 93 -3.80 -9.69 15.54
CA THR A 93 -3.95 -8.89 14.33
C THR A 93 -3.24 -9.55 13.15
N GLU A 94 -4.00 -9.94 12.10
CA GLU A 94 -3.47 -10.58 10.90
C GLU A 94 -2.57 -9.62 10.07
N ASN A 95 -2.92 -8.33 10.02
CA ASN A 95 -2.16 -7.32 9.31
C ASN A 95 -0.86 -7.00 10.04
N LYS A 96 0.26 -7.47 9.51
CA LYS A 96 1.59 -7.34 10.12
C LYS A 96 2.02 -5.88 10.38
N VAL A 97 1.59 -4.94 9.53
CA VAL A 97 1.89 -3.51 9.72
C VAL A 97 1.14 -2.98 10.92
N MET A 98 -0.13 -3.34 11.03
CA MET A 98 -0.98 -2.94 12.15
C MET A 98 -0.52 -3.61 13.47
N ALA A 99 -0.22 -4.89 13.45
CA ALA A 99 0.32 -5.62 14.61
C ALA A 99 1.60 -4.98 15.14
N LYS A 100 2.53 -4.60 14.24
CA LYS A 100 3.76 -3.89 14.62
C LYS A 100 3.47 -2.52 15.22
N ALA A 101 2.52 -1.78 14.70
CA ALA A 101 2.13 -0.48 15.22
C ALA A 101 1.50 -0.61 16.62
N ILE A 102 0.60 -1.60 16.82
CA ILE A 102 -0.01 -1.87 18.12
C ILE A 102 1.05 -2.21 19.17
N ARG A 103 2.03 -3.08 18.85
CA ARG A 103 3.17 -3.37 19.75
C ARG A 103 3.98 -2.13 20.07
N GLY A 104 4.17 -1.25 19.10
CA GLY A 104 4.86 0.01 19.32
C GLY A 104 4.09 0.93 20.24
N VAL A 105 2.77 1.06 20.09
CA VAL A 105 1.90 1.83 21.01
C VAL A 105 1.96 1.23 22.40
N HIS A 106 1.86 -0.08 22.56
CA HIS A 106 2.02 -0.77 23.83
C HIS A 106 3.34 -0.41 24.51
N ALA A 107 4.47 -0.45 23.78
CA ALA A 107 5.77 -0.10 24.32
C ALA A 107 5.89 1.38 24.76
N GLU A 108 5.19 2.31 24.09
CA GLU A 108 5.17 3.72 24.49
C GLU A 108 4.37 3.93 25.78
N ILE A 109 3.23 3.27 25.92
CA ILE A 109 2.42 3.34 27.16
C ILE A 109 3.18 2.74 28.34
N GLN A 110 3.93 1.65 28.14
CA GLN A 110 4.82 1.11 29.19
C GLN A 110 5.89 2.10 29.68
N LYS A 111 6.29 3.06 28.84
CA LYS A 111 7.22 4.13 29.20
C LYS A 111 6.53 5.31 29.93
N GLY A 112 5.20 5.26 30.08
CA GLY A 112 4.41 6.29 30.72
C GLY A 112 3.81 7.34 29.77
N GLU A 113 3.93 7.13 28.44
CA GLU A 113 3.26 7.98 27.45
C GLU A 113 1.75 7.74 27.44
N THR A 114 0.99 8.73 26.97
CA THR A 114 -0.46 8.58 26.79
C THR A 114 -0.79 7.67 25.64
N LEU A 115 -2.01 7.10 25.61
CA LEU A 115 -2.46 6.28 24.48
C LEU A 115 -2.51 7.11 23.18
N SER A 116 -3.00 8.33 23.27
CA SER A 116 -3.08 9.25 22.13
C SER A 116 -1.70 9.59 21.56
N ASP A 117 -0.69 9.85 22.40
CA ASP A 117 0.67 10.09 21.94
C ASP A 117 1.31 8.85 21.33
N GLY A 118 1.06 7.68 21.92
CA GLY A 118 1.48 6.40 21.36
C GLY A 118 0.90 6.16 19.95
N LEU A 119 -0.40 6.36 19.75
CA LEU A 119 -1.07 6.23 18.45
C LEU A 119 -0.53 7.22 17.41
N LYS A 120 -0.26 8.47 17.82
CA LYS A 120 0.26 9.54 16.96
C LYS A 120 1.60 9.21 16.31
N LYS A 121 2.40 8.34 16.91
CA LYS A 121 3.69 7.89 16.35
C LYS A 121 3.53 7.00 15.13
N TYR A 122 2.32 6.50 14.84
CA TYR A 122 2.03 5.59 13.72
C TYR A 122 0.95 6.13 12.78
N PRO A 123 1.15 7.30 12.12
CA PRO A 123 0.11 7.98 11.31
C PRO A 123 -0.31 7.18 10.07
N ASN A 124 0.55 6.29 9.58
CA ASN A 124 0.23 5.39 8.45
C ASN A 124 -0.77 4.27 8.84
N VAL A 125 -0.97 4.03 10.13
CA VAL A 125 -1.87 3.01 10.68
C VAL A 125 -3.07 3.65 11.35
N PHE A 126 -2.86 4.61 12.23
CA PHE A 126 -3.90 5.28 13.00
C PHE A 126 -4.15 6.69 12.45
N PRO A 127 -5.31 6.92 11.80
CA PRO A 127 -5.66 8.22 11.24
C PRO A 127 -5.82 9.30 12.32
N ASP A 128 -5.56 10.56 11.97
CA ASP A 128 -5.63 11.71 12.88
C ASP A 128 -6.97 11.84 13.61
N ILE A 129 -8.06 11.48 12.95
CA ILE A 129 -9.41 11.48 13.56
C ILE A 129 -9.47 10.55 14.76
N MET A 130 -8.82 9.37 14.68
CA MET A 130 -8.77 8.42 15.77
C MET A 130 -7.91 8.96 16.93
N VAL A 131 -6.73 9.48 16.61
CA VAL A 131 -5.81 10.09 17.59
C VAL A 131 -6.49 11.23 18.34
N SER A 132 -7.11 12.16 17.61
CA SER A 132 -7.79 13.31 18.17
C SER A 132 -8.97 12.92 19.06
N MET A 133 -9.73 11.89 18.67
CA MET A 133 -10.86 11.41 19.45
C MET A 133 -10.42 10.73 20.74
N VAL A 134 -9.34 9.94 20.70
CA VAL A 134 -8.76 9.32 21.89
C VAL A 134 -8.21 10.39 22.81
N ALA A 135 -7.44 11.37 22.31
CA ALA A 135 -6.90 12.47 23.11
C ALA A 135 -8.01 13.26 23.83
N ALA A 136 -9.14 13.51 23.18
CA ALA A 136 -10.25 14.25 23.75
C ALA A 136 -10.92 13.54 24.94
N VAL A 137 -10.88 12.21 25.01
CA VAL A 137 -11.55 11.43 26.07
C VAL A 137 -10.60 10.79 27.07
N GLU A 138 -9.31 10.77 26.77
CA GLU A 138 -8.28 10.11 27.60
C GLU A 138 -8.25 10.65 29.02
N ALA A 139 -8.29 11.98 29.18
CA ALA A 139 -8.33 12.62 30.47
C ALA A 139 -9.59 12.29 31.30
N SER A 140 -10.69 11.93 30.64
CA SER A 140 -11.94 11.53 31.28
C SER A 140 -12.06 10.03 31.56
N GLY A 141 -11.10 9.24 31.07
CA GLY A 141 -11.09 7.78 31.18
C GLY A 141 -12.12 7.04 30.31
N LYS A 142 -12.87 7.75 29.44
CA LYS A 142 -13.93 7.18 28.59
C LYS A 142 -13.37 6.71 27.24
N ILE A 143 -12.24 6.01 27.26
CA ILE A 143 -11.54 5.55 26.04
C ILE A 143 -12.40 4.54 25.26
N ASP A 144 -13.15 3.69 25.96
CA ASP A 144 -14.11 2.74 25.42
C ASP A 144 -15.12 3.42 24.49
N VAL A 145 -15.65 4.58 24.89
CA VAL A 145 -16.60 5.37 24.06
C VAL A 145 -15.96 5.88 22.77
N ALA A 146 -14.70 6.31 22.83
CA ALA A 146 -13.99 6.75 21.63
C ALA A 146 -13.79 5.61 20.64
N PHE A 147 -13.34 4.46 21.13
CA PHE A 147 -13.09 3.29 20.30
C PHE A 147 -14.40 2.70 19.71
N ASP A 148 -15.50 2.72 20.47
CA ASP A 148 -16.81 2.30 19.97
C ASP A 148 -17.26 3.18 18.79
N ARG A 149 -17.19 4.51 18.95
CA ARG A 149 -17.52 5.46 17.88
C ARG A 149 -16.60 5.28 16.66
N MET A 150 -15.30 5.04 16.87
CA MET A 150 -14.36 4.79 15.79
C MET A 150 -14.63 3.46 15.09
N SER A 151 -15.03 2.42 15.83
CA SER A 151 -15.46 1.16 15.24
C SER A 151 -16.59 1.38 14.23
N ALA A 152 -17.66 2.09 14.64
CA ALA A 152 -18.79 2.42 13.76
C ALA A 152 -18.39 3.29 12.56
N HIS A 153 -17.52 4.28 12.78
CA HIS A 153 -16.99 5.15 11.72
C HIS A 153 -16.22 4.35 10.66
N PHE A 154 -15.28 3.50 11.06
CA PHE A 154 -14.49 2.71 10.14
C PHE A 154 -15.30 1.60 9.47
N GLU A 155 -16.30 1.03 10.14
CA GLU A 155 -17.23 0.08 9.53
C GLU A 155 -18.02 0.73 8.40
N LYS A 156 -18.54 1.94 8.62
CA LYS A 156 -19.24 2.71 7.59
C LYS A 156 -18.30 3.03 6.42
N SER A 157 -17.08 3.44 6.70
CA SER A 157 -16.06 3.70 5.67
C SER A 157 -15.73 2.44 4.86
N ALA A 158 -15.61 1.29 5.50
CA ALA A 158 -15.37 0.02 4.83
C ALA A 158 -16.53 -0.38 3.91
N LYS A 159 -17.78 -0.20 4.37
CA LYS A 159 -18.99 -0.45 3.56
C LYS A 159 -19.04 0.47 2.34
N LEU A 160 -18.81 1.78 2.52
CA LEU A 160 -18.79 2.76 1.43
C LEU A 160 -17.72 2.42 0.39
N ASN A 161 -16.50 2.11 0.82
CA ASN A 161 -15.41 1.70 -0.08
C ASN A 161 -15.78 0.43 -0.85
N GLY A 162 -16.45 -0.52 -0.22
CA GLY A 162 -16.96 -1.72 -0.87
C GLY A 162 -18.01 -1.43 -1.94
N MET A 163 -18.95 -0.52 -1.67
CA MET A 163 -19.97 -0.11 -2.62
C MET A 163 -19.38 0.63 -3.83
N ILE A 164 -18.44 1.56 -3.59
CA ILE A 164 -17.74 2.29 -4.67
C ILE A 164 -17.00 1.32 -5.59
N LYS A 165 -16.26 0.35 -5.01
CA LYS A 165 -15.56 -0.66 -5.81
C LYS A 165 -16.50 -1.50 -6.65
N LYS A 166 -17.64 -1.93 -6.09
CA LYS A 166 -18.66 -2.68 -6.84
C LYS A 166 -19.27 -1.84 -7.96
N ALA A 167 -19.58 -0.57 -7.70
CA ALA A 167 -20.13 0.32 -8.71
C ALA A 167 -19.15 0.61 -9.86
N ALA A 168 -17.84 0.65 -9.58
CA ALA A 168 -16.81 0.89 -10.59
C ALA A 168 -16.60 -0.27 -11.57
N VAL A 169 -17.07 -1.48 -11.26
CA VAL A 169 -16.90 -2.66 -12.12
C VAL A 169 -17.57 -2.45 -13.48
N TYR A 170 -18.83 -1.94 -13.49
CA TYR A 170 -19.55 -1.72 -14.74
C TYR A 170 -18.86 -0.69 -15.66
N PRO A 171 -18.49 0.51 -15.21
CA PRO A 171 -17.74 1.46 -16.03
C PRO A 171 -16.43 0.89 -16.58
N ILE A 172 -15.70 0.12 -15.77
CA ILE A 172 -14.44 -0.51 -16.21
C ILE A 172 -14.68 -1.49 -17.35
N ILE A 173 -15.69 -2.35 -17.24
CA ILE A 173 -16.05 -3.31 -18.30
C ILE A 173 -16.42 -2.57 -19.59
N VAL A 174 -17.24 -1.52 -19.48
CA VAL A 174 -17.66 -0.72 -20.66
C VAL A 174 -16.46 -0.08 -21.34
N VAL A 175 -15.52 0.49 -20.57
CA VAL A 175 -14.29 1.08 -21.12
C VAL A 175 -13.42 0.02 -21.82
N ILE A 176 -13.27 -1.16 -21.22
CA ILE A 176 -12.49 -2.26 -21.82
C ILE A 176 -13.12 -2.68 -23.16
N VAL A 177 -14.45 -2.86 -23.18
CA VAL A 177 -15.16 -3.24 -24.43
C VAL A 177 -15.03 -2.14 -25.49
N ALA A 178 -15.20 -0.87 -25.10
CA ALA A 178 -15.05 0.24 -26.05
C ALA A 178 -13.62 0.29 -26.64
N ILE A 179 -12.60 0.12 -25.83
CA ILE A 179 -11.21 0.07 -26.31
C ILE A 179 -11.00 -1.13 -27.25
N ALA A 180 -11.54 -2.31 -26.91
CA ALA A 180 -11.44 -3.49 -27.76
C ALA A 180 -12.11 -3.26 -29.13
N VAL A 181 -13.28 -2.63 -29.16
CA VAL A 181 -13.97 -2.30 -30.44
C VAL A 181 -13.14 -1.30 -31.26
N VAL A 182 -12.57 -0.26 -30.62
CA VAL A 182 -11.71 0.69 -31.33
C VAL A 182 -10.48 0.00 -31.91
N ILE A 183 -9.83 -0.89 -31.17
CA ILE A 183 -8.67 -1.65 -31.67
C ILE A 183 -9.07 -2.51 -32.88
N VAL A 184 -10.20 -3.23 -32.83
CA VAL A 184 -10.68 -4.02 -33.97
C VAL A 184 -10.96 -3.14 -35.18
N MET A 185 -11.55 -1.97 -35.00
CA MET A 185 -11.78 -1.02 -36.10
C MET A 185 -10.47 -0.52 -36.69
N LEU A 186 -9.48 -0.18 -35.88
CA LEU A 186 -8.17 0.30 -36.33
C LEU A 186 -7.39 -0.81 -37.05
N VAL A 187 -7.42 -2.05 -36.57
CA VAL A 187 -6.58 -3.14 -37.07
C VAL A 187 -7.20 -3.85 -38.29
N LYS A 188 -8.53 -3.96 -38.36
CA LYS A 188 -9.21 -4.69 -39.43
C LYS A 188 -10.00 -3.82 -40.38
N VAL A 189 -10.81 -2.92 -39.87
CA VAL A 189 -11.78 -2.19 -40.68
C VAL A 189 -11.10 -1.08 -41.49
N ILE A 190 -10.26 -0.30 -40.85
CA ILE A 190 -9.60 0.85 -41.51
C ILE A 190 -8.64 0.42 -42.62
N PRO A 191 -7.76 -0.60 -42.48
CA PRO A 191 -6.94 -1.08 -43.55
C PRO A 191 -7.74 -1.58 -44.78
N SER A 192 -8.82 -2.32 -44.55
CA SER A 192 -9.69 -2.80 -45.62
C SER A 192 -10.31 -1.66 -46.44
N TYR A 193 -10.73 -0.59 -45.78
CA TYR A 193 -11.21 0.60 -46.49
C TYR A 193 -10.08 1.34 -47.23
N SER A 194 -8.89 1.42 -46.65
CA SER A 194 -7.72 2.05 -47.29
C SER A 194 -7.33 1.35 -48.58
N GLU A 195 -7.33 0.00 -48.61
CA GLU A 195 -7.08 -0.81 -49.82
C GLU A 195 -8.14 -0.55 -50.90
N MET A 196 -9.42 -0.52 -50.54
CA MET A 196 -10.52 -0.26 -51.46
C MET A 196 -10.44 1.14 -52.11
N PHE A 197 -10.04 2.18 -51.36
CA PHE A 197 -9.84 3.54 -51.93
C PHE A 197 -8.62 3.60 -52.85
N ASN A 198 -7.54 2.88 -52.53
CA ASN A 198 -6.37 2.78 -53.39
C ASN A 198 -6.72 2.08 -54.73
N ASP A 199 -7.53 1.03 -54.71
CA ASP A 199 -8.00 0.32 -55.90
C ASP A 199 -8.88 1.20 -56.79
N LEU A 200 -9.62 2.14 -56.22
CA LEU A 200 -10.46 3.09 -56.95
C LEU A 200 -9.67 4.30 -57.46
N GLY A 201 -8.35 4.41 -57.17
CA GLY A 201 -7.50 5.51 -57.59
C GLY A 201 -7.86 6.89 -57.00
N THR A 202 -8.61 6.88 -55.87
CA THR A 202 -9.05 8.09 -55.20
C THR A 202 -8.26 8.34 -53.91
N GLU A 203 -7.86 9.58 -53.65
CA GLU A 203 -7.19 9.92 -52.40
C GLU A 203 -8.16 9.85 -51.21
N LEU A 204 -7.66 9.31 -50.09
CA LEU A 204 -8.38 9.33 -48.80
C LEU A 204 -8.61 10.74 -48.29
N PRO A 205 -9.79 11.08 -47.76
CA PRO A 205 -10.04 12.33 -47.06
C PRO A 205 -9.04 12.56 -45.92
N GLY A 206 -8.68 13.83 -45.63
CA GLY A 206 -7.64 14.17 -44.66
C GLY A 206 -7.85 13.58 -43.25
N ILE A 207 -9.11 13.52 -42.79
CA ILE A 207 -9.47 12.91 -41.50
C ILE A 207 -9.16 11.40 -41.52
N THR A 208 -9.46 10.71 -42.65
CA THR A 208 -9.21 9.27 -42.79
C THR A 208 -7.70 8.99 -42.82
N LYS A 209 -6.89 9.86 -43.47
CA LYS A 209 -5.41 9.76 -43.43
C LYS A 209 -4.86 9.82 -42.01
N ALA A 210 -5.41 10.67 -41.15
CA ALA A 210 -5.00 10.76 -39.74
C ALA A 210 -5.35 9.49 -38.95
N VAL A 211 -6.51 8.90 -39.22
CA VAL A 211 -6.94 7.65 -38.57
C VAL A 211 -6.14 6.46 -39.06
N VAL A 212 -5.78 6.38 -40.35
CA VAL A 212 -4.86 5.38 -40.90
C VAL A 212 -3.48 5.48 -40.26
N ALA A 213 -2.92 6.69 -40.12
CA ALA A 213 -1.64 6.88 -39.44
C ALA A 213 -1.67 6.40 -37.98
N MET A 214 -2.81 6.60 -37.27
CA MET A 214 -3.00 6.09 -35.92
C MET A 214 -3.14 4.55 -35.91
N SER A 215 -3.77 3.96 -36.91
CA SER A 215 -3.85 2.52 -37.12
C SER A 215 -2.47 1.89 -37.30
N ASP A 216 -1.64 2.48 -38.16
CA ASP A 216 -0.27 2.03 -38.44
C ASP A 216 0.62 2.15 -37.20
N PHE A 217 0.44 3.19 -36.41
CA PHE A 217 1.13 3.35 -35.13
C PHE A 217 0.74 2.25 -34.13
N VAL A 218 -0.55 1.95 -33.99
CA VAL A 218 -1.04 0.89 -33.07
C VAL A 218 -0.57 -0.49 -33.54
N THR A 219 -0.65 -0.78 -34.83
CA THR A 219 -0.23 -2.08 -35.38
C THR A 219 1.29 -2.26 -35.41
N GLY A 220 2.05 -1.16 -35.59
CA GLY A 220 3.51 -1.18 -35.60
C GLY A 220 4.16 -1.27 -34.23
N TYR A 221 3.51 -0.73 -33.17
CA TYR A 221 4.11 -0.58 -31.85
C TYR A 221 3.43 -1.39 -30.74
N TRP A 222 2.45 -2.25 -31.05
CA TRP A 222 1.71 -3.02 -30.05
C TRP A 222 2.59 -3.91 -29.16
N TYR A 223 3.70 -4.46 -29.71
CA TYR A 223 4.64 -5.30 -28.96
C TYR A 223 5.53 -4.51 -27.98
N LEU A 224 5.79 -3.22 -28.24
CA LEU A 224 6.48 -2.34 -27.28
C LEU A 224 5.65 -2.10 -26.02
N SER A 225 4.32 -2.03 -26.16
CA SER A 225 3.41 -1.91 -25.01
C SER A 225 3.37 -3.18 -24.15
N LEU A 226 3.54 -4.35 -24.76
CA LEU A 226 3.61 -5.64 -24.03
C LEU A 226 4.91 -5.81 -23.24
N ILE A 227 6.03 -5.31 -23.75
CA ILE A 227 7.34 -5.36 -23.06
C ILE A 227 7.33 -4.48 -21.82
N HIS A 228 6.65 -3.32 -21.88
CA HIS A 228 6.56 -2.39 -20.76
C HIS A 228 5.65 -2.86 -19.60
N ILE A 229 4.78 -3.84 -19.86
CA ILE A 229 3.89 -4.44 -18.83
C ILE A 229 4.57 -5.62 -18.12
N SER A 230 5.67 -6.16 -18.67
CA SER A 230 6.37 -7.34 -18.12
C SER A 230 7.58 -7.00 -17.24
N GLU A 231 7.94 -5.72 -17.08
CA GLU A 231 8.93 -5.23 -16.09
C GLU A 231 8.24 -4.62 -14.86
#